data_38c70466b1d01a17d538ac1e57581713
#
_entry.id   38c70466b1d01a17d538ac1e57581713
#
_cell.length_a   1.000
_cell.length_b   1.000
_cell.length_c   1.000
_cell.angle_alpha   90.00
_cell.angle_beta   90.00
_cell.angle_gamma   90.00
#
_symmetry.space_group_name_H-M   'P 1'
#
loop_
_entity.id
_entity.type
_entity.pdbx_description
1 polymer ?
#
loop_
_entity_poly.entity_id
_entity_poly.type
_entity_poly.pdbx_seq_one_letter_code
_entity_poly.pdbx_strand_id
1 'polypeptide(L)'
;VVGAQSVNFTLDGQQTIAAVKDGTSRAVFTLEHARLWDGLDDPYLYTVTARLDNGETETARFGCRKFEIDPQKGFILNGHPYPLRGVSRHQDRKGAGVAITKEMMEEDMALILEMGANTIRLAHYQHAQAFYDLCDEKGLVIWAEIPYITMHMHNGRANTLTQMEELIVQNYNHPCIAVWGLSNEI
;
A
#
# COMPACT_ATOMS: atom_id res chain seq x y z
N VAL A 1 -9.43 -10.49 -17.45
CA VAL A 1 -8.61 -10.87 -18.61
C VAL A 1 -9.51 -10.96 -19.84
N VAL A 2 -9.17 -10.27 -20.90
CA VAL A 2 -9.92 -10.28 -22.16
C VAL A 2 -8.99 -10.77 -23.29
N GLY A 3 -9.49 -11.67 -24.14
CA GLY A 3 -8.77 -12.09 -25.35
C GLY A 3 -7.60 -13.07 -25.12
N ALA A 4 -7.45 -13.63 -23.93
CA ALA A 4 -6.48 -14.65 -23.62
C ALA A 4 -7.15 -15.90 -23.05
N GLN A 5 -6.52 -17.08 -23.23
CA GLN A 5 -7.00 -18.36 -22.71
C GLN A 5 -6.22 -18.84 -21.50
N SER A 6 -4.99 -18.36 -21.35
CA SER A 6 -4.12 -18.72 -20.23
C SER A 6 -3.22 -17.56 -19.81
N VAL A 7 -2.78 -17.61 -18.56
CA VAL A 7 -1.85 -16.66 -17.96
C VAL A 7 -0.68 -17.44 -17.36
N ASN A 8 0.54 -17.04 -17.71
CA ASN A 8 1.76 -17.52 -17.05
C ASN A 8 2.11 -16.55 -15.93
N PHE A 9 1.99 -17.00 -14.70
CA PHE A 9 2.41 -16.27 -13.51
C PHE A 9 3.83 -16.65 -13.11
N THR A 10 4.62 -15.65 -12.78
CA THR A 10 5.99 -15.83 -12.28
C THR A 10 6.18 -15.09 -10.98
N LEU A 11 6.73 -15.75 -9.98
CA LEU A 11 7.06 -15.16 -8.66
C LEU A 11 8.28 -15.88 -8.09
N ASP A 12 9.32 -15.14 -7.76
CA ASP A 12 10.53 -15.66 -7.08
C ASP A 12 11.11 -16.94 -7.72
N GLY A 13 11.23 -16.92 -9.05
CA GLY A 13 11.72 -18.08 -9.84
C GLY A 13 10.72 -19.21 -10.05
N GLN A 14 9.58 -19.21 -9.36
CA GLN A 14 8.50 -20.15 -9.56
C GLN A 14 7.63 -19.70 -10.74
N GLN A 15 7.10 -20.67 -11.51
CA GLN A 15 6.18 -20.39 -12.61
C GLN A 15 4.97 -21.31 -12.56
N THR A 16 3.80 -20.77 -12.89
CA THR A 16 2.54 -21.50 -12.95
C THR A 16 1.69 -20.96 -14.09
N ILE A 17 1.24 -21.86 -14.98
CA ILE A 17 0.30 -21.51 -16.04
C ILE A 17 -1.11 -21.88 -15.57
N ALA A 18 -2.02 -20.91 -15.60
CA ALA A 18 -3.42 -21.09 -15.24
C ALA A 18 -4.36 -20.68 -16.37
N ALA A 19 -5.39 -21.47 -16.59
CA ALA A 19 -6.42 -21.17 -17.60
C ALA A 19 -7.25 -19.94 -17.16
N VAL A 20 -7.72 -19.20 -18.15
CA VAL A 20 -8.73 -18.13 -17.94
C VAL A 20 -10.11 -18.78 -17.89
N LYS A 21 -10.87 -18.52 -16.83
CA LYS A 21 -12.27 -18.94 -16.65
C LYS A 21 -13.10 -17.72 -16.27
N ASP A 22 -14.16 -17.47 -16.98
CA ASP A 22 -15.06 -16.33 -16.73
C ASP A 22 -14.31 -14.99 -16.62
N GLY A 23 -13.33 -14.76 -17.52
CA GLY A 23 -12.52 -13.55 -17.54
C GLY A 23 -11.48 -13.44 -16.42
N THR A 24 -11.31 -14.49 -15.61
CA THR A 24 -10.39 -14.50 -14.46
C THR A 24 -9.41 -15.67 -14.56
N SER A 25 -8.15 -15.43 -14.15
CA SER A 25 -7.14 -16.47 -13.96
C SER A 25 -6.55 -16.34 -12.57
N ARG A 26 -6.23 -17.47 -11.92
CA ARG A 26 -5.68 -17.50 -10.56
C ARG A 26 -4.52 -18.50 -10.48
N ALA A 27 -3.46 -18.08 -9.81
CA ALA A 27 -2.36 -18.95 -9.38
C ALA A 27 -2.13 -18.79 -7.87
N VAL A 28 -1.57 -19.82 -7.25
CA VAL A 28 -1.16 -19.82 -5.84
C VAL A 28 0.32 -20.18 -5.80
N PHE A 29 1.10 -19.40 -5.08
CA PHE A 29 2.51 -19.65 -4.82
C PHE A 29 2.71 -19.83 -3.32
N THR A 30 3.66 -20.70 -2.96
CA THR A 30 4.12 -20.84 -1.58
C THR A 30 5.54 -20.32 -1.50
N LEU A 31 5.76 -19.35 -0.64
CA LEU A 31 7.09 -18.83 -0.33
C LEU A 31 7.53 -19.42 1.01
N GLU A 32 8.30 -20.53 0.93
CA GLU A 32 8.97 -21.08 2.11
C GLU A 32 10.11 -20.12 2.49
N HIS A 33 10.19 -19.72 3.75
CA HIS A 33 11.20 -18.76 4.21
C HIS A 33 11.15 -17.39 3.50
N ALA A 34 9.93 -16.84 3.32
CA ALA A 34 9.76 -15.53 2.70
C ALA A 34 10.64 -14.46 3.38
N ARG A 35 11.38 -13.68 2.56
CA ARG A 35 12.03 -12.45 3.05
C ARG A 35 10.95 -11.44 3.37
N LEU A 36 10.97 -10.94 4.59
CA LEU A 36 9.90 -10.04 5.06
C LEU A 36 10.19 -8.59 4.67
N TRP A 37 9.11 -7.83 4.48
CA TRP A 37 9.17 -6.38 4.49
C TRP A 37 9.26 -5.94 5.96
N ASP A 38 10.41 -5.41 6.36
CA ASP A 38 10.74 -5.15 7.77
C ASP A 38 10.95 -3.64 8.05
N GLY A 39 10.08 -2.83 7.51
CA GLY A 39 10.15 -1.38 7.71
C GLY A 39 11.42 -0.79 7.13
N LEU A 40 12.01 0.18 7.85
CA LEU A 40 13.25 0.86 7.42
C LEU A 40 14.47 -0.07 7.32
N ASP A 41 14.48 -1.19 8.06
CA ASP A 41 15.63 -2.08 8.13
C ASP A 41 15.77 -2.94 6.88
N ASP A 42 14.66 -3.45 6.35
CA ASP A 42 14.66 -4.25 5.12
C ASP A 42 13.28 -4.14 4.39
N PRO A 43 13.03 -3.11 3.59
CA PRO A 43 11.78 -2.91 2.87
C PRO A 43 11.68 -3.81 1.62
N TYR A 44 11.81 -5.12 1.80
CA TYR A 44 11.86 -6.05 0.69
C TYR A 44 10.50 -6.23 0.00
N LEU A 45 10.51 -6.12 -1.32
CA LEU A 45 9.33 -6.27 -2.16
C LEU A 45 9.52 -7.42 -3.16
N TYR A 46 8.54 -8.31 -3.21
CA TYR A 46 8.40 -9.29 -4.27
C TYR A 46 7.73 -8.66 -5.49
N THR A 47 8.09 -9.15 -6.67
CA THR A 47 7.41 -8.82 -7.92
C THR A 47 6.74 -10.07 -8.48
N VAL A 48 5.44 -10.01 -8.68
CA VAL A 48 4.69 -11.01 -9.45
C VAL A 48 4.49 -10.48 -10.86
N THR A 49 4.72 -11.34 -11.85
CA THR A 49 4.47 -11.05 -13.26
C THR A 49 3.37 -11.97 -13.77
N ALA A 50 2.38 -11.42 -14.45
CA ALA A 50 1.32 -12.14 -15.14
C ALA A 50 1.46 -11.87 -16.64
N ARG A 51 1.85 -12.88 -17.40
CA ARG A 51 1.97 -12.81 -18.87
C ARG A 51 0.87 -13.61 -19.52
N LEU A 52 0.05 -12.95 -20.31
CA LEU A 52 -1.03 -13.53 -21.08
C LEU A 52 -0.46 -14.25 -22.33
N ASP A 53 -1.17 -15.26 -22.83
CA ASP A 53 -0.79 -15.97 -24.06
C ASP A 53 -0.89 -15.13 -25.33
N ASN A 54 -1.58 -14.00 -25.30
CA ASN A 54 -1.60 -12.96 -26.35
C ASN A 54 -0.35 -12.03 -26.31
N GLY A 55 0.53 -12.16 -25.30
CA GLY A 55 1.76 -11.42 -25.15
C GLY A 55 1.70 -10.23 -24.19
N GLU A 56 0.51 -9.81 -23.74
CA GLU A 56 0.36 -8.75 -22.73
C GLU A 56 0.98 -9.19 -21.40
N THR A 57 1.56 -8.25 -20.68
CA THR A 57 2.24 -8.52 -19.42
C THR A 57 1.89 -7.43 -18.40
N GLU A 58 1.50 -7.88 -17.22
CA GLU A 58 1.26 -7.03 -16.06
C GLU A 58 2.18 -7.43 -14.91
N THR A 59 2.56 -6.46 -14.09
CA THR A 59 3.39 -6.69 -12.91
C THR A 59 2.78 -6.02 -11.70
N ALA A 60 2.90 -6.69 -10.55
CA ALA A 60 2.52 -6.09 -9.27
C ALA A 60 3.60 -6.39 -8.23
N ARG A 61 3.79 -5.46 -7.29
CA ARG A 61 4.71 -5.62 -6.16
C ARG A 61 3.91 -5.85 -4.88
N PHE A 62 4.48 -6.58 -3.96
CA PHE A 62 3.93 -6.78 -2.62
C PHE A 62 5.05 -7.12 -1.63
N GLY A 63 4.81 -6.92 -0.36
CA GLY A 63 5.72 -7.35 0.71
C GLY A 63 5.04 -8.34 1.65
N CYS A 64 5.80 -9.32 2.12
CA CYS A 64 5.34 -10.25 3.16
C CYS A 64 5.66 -9.65 4.52
N ARG A 65 4.66 -9.43 5.36
CA ARG A 65 4.88 -8.95 6.72
C ARG A 65 3.75 -9.39 7.66
N LYS A 66 4.01 -9.35 8.95
CA LYS A 66 3.00 -9.47 10.01
C LYS A 66 3.13 -8.27 10.93
N PHE A 67 2.02 -7.67 11.33
CA PHE A 67 2.02 -6.68 12.40
C PHE A 67 0.92 -6.97 13.43
N GLU A 68 1.15 -6.50 14.63
CA GLU A 68 0.24 -6.60 15.77
C GLU A 68 0.24 -5.27 16.53
N ILE A 69 -0.87 -4.96 17.16
CA ILE A 69 -0.96 -3.83 18.09
C ILE A 69 -1.23 -4.41 19.47
N ASP A 70 -0.27 -4.26 20.36
CA ASP A 70 -0.36 -4.72 21.74
C ASP A 70 -0.56 -3.51 22.66
N PRO A 71 -1.57 -3.50 23.54
CA PRO A 71 -1.86 -2.36 24.42
C PRO A 71 -0.71 -1.97 25.36
N GLN A 72 0.20 -2.89 25.65
CA GLN A 72 1.33 -2.66 26.56
C GLN A 72 2.66 -2.49 25.82
N LYS A 73 2.84 -3.16 24.69
CA LYS A 73 4.09 -3.17 23.93
C LYS A 73 4.07 -2.23 22.71
N GLY A 74 2.89 -1.73 22.33
CA GLY A 74 2.73 -0.87 21.17
C GLY A 74 2.64 -1.63 19.86
N PHE A 75 3.19 -1.05 18.80
CA PHE A 75 3.21 -1.65 17.46
C PHE A 75 4.36 -2.67 17.36
N ILE A 76 4.03 -3.84 16.83
CA ILE A 76 4.94 -4.96 16.64
C ILE A 76 4.97 -5.30 15.16
N LEU A 77 6.15 -5.28 14.55
CA LEU A 77 6.37 -5.67 13.16
C LEU A 77 7.19 -6.96 13.13
N ASN A 78 6.71 -7.97 12.42
CA ASN A 78 7.37 -9.27 12.27
C ASN A 78 7.82 -9.93 13.59
N GLY A 79 7.03 -9.71 14.65
CA GLY A 79 7.31 -10.27 15.98
C GLY A 79 8.24 -9.43 16.87
N HIS A 80 8.70 -8.27 16.39
CA HIS A 80 9.59 -7.38 17.14
C HIS A 80 8.90 -6.04 17.45
N PRO A 81 9.09 -5.45 18.65
CA PRO A 81 8.62 -4.11 18.93
C PRO A 81 9.18 -3.10 17.93
N TYR A 82 8.29 -2.36 17.28
CA TYR A 82 8.64 -1.35 16.27
C TYR A 82 8.02 -0.01 16.67
N PRO A 83 8.70 0.81 17.49
CA PRO A 83 8.15 2.09 17.95
C PRO A 83 7.90 3.04 16.78
N LEU A 84 6.65 3.44 16.59
CA LEU A 84 6.27 4.37 15.54
C LEU A 84 6.66 5.81 15.92
N ARG A 85 7.44 6.46 15.07
CA ARG A 85 7.80 7.87 15.15
C ARG A 85 7.41 8.51 13.85
N GLY A 86 6.39 9.35 13.89
CA GLY A 86 5.76 9.76 12.65
C GLY A 86 5.34 11.20 12.56
N VAL A 87 4.94 11.53 11.35
CA VAL A 87 4.40 12.83 10.97
C VAL A 87 3.09 12.66 10.22
N SER A 88 2.25 13.71 10.19
CA SER A 88 1.14 13.81 9.26
C SER A 88 1.60 14.53 8.00
N ARG A 89 1.15 14.07 6.85
CA ARG A 89 1.44 14.68 5.55
C ARG A 89 0.16 14.96 4.80
N HIS A 90 0.05 16.17 4.28
CA HIS A 90 -0.92 16.54 3.25
C HIS A 90 -0.28 16.47 1.86
N GLN A 91 -1.10 16.13 0.85
CA GLN A 91 -0.64 16.09 -0.55
C GLN A 91 -0.85 17.45 -1.19
N ASP A 92 -0.12 18.46 -0.70
CA ASP A 92 -0.15 19.80 -1.25
C ASP A 92 1.22 20.50 -1.12
N ARG A 93 1.44 21.51 -1.95
CA ARG A 93 2.65 22.33 -1.92
C ARG A 93 2.35 23.76 -2.34
N LYS A 94 3.04 24.72 -1.73
CA LYS A 94 2.94 26.14 -2.10
C LYS A 94 3.24 26.32 -3.60
N GLY A 95 2.28 26.93 -4.29
CA GLY A 95 2.39 27.21 -5.73
C GLY A 95 1.92 26.09 -6.66
N ALA A 96 1.77 24.85 -6.15
CA ALA A 96 1.24 23.73 -6.90
C ALA A 96 -0.14 23.26 -6.41
N GLY A 97 -0.55 23.66 -5.18
CA GLY A 97 -1.73 23.10 -4.56
C GLY A 97 -1.60 21.58 -4.46
N VAL A 98 -2.65 20.86 -4.78
CA VAL A 98 -2.69 19.38 -4.75
C VAL A 98 -2.07 18.72 -6.01
N ALA A 99 -1.70 19.52 -7.03
CA ALA A 99 -1.09 19.02 -8.27
C ALA A 99 0.42 18.83 -8.12
N ILE A 100 0.84 18.08 -7.12
CA ILE A 100 2.25 17.79 -6.85
C ILE A 100 2.79 16.74 -7.81
N THR A 101 4.07 16.88 -8.16
CA THR A 101 4.78 15.94 -9.05
C THR A 101 5.44 14.81 -8.26
N LYS A 102 5.95 13.81 -8.97
CA LYS A 102 6.70 12.71 -8.35
C LYS A 102 7.96 13.22 -7.64
N GLU A 103 8.68 14.15 -8.27
CA GLU A 103 9.90 14.77 -7.71
C GLU A 103 9.59 15.49 -6.38
N MET A 104 8.45 16.19 -6.30
CA MET A 104 8.01 16.83 -5.06
C MET A 104 7.69 15.81 -3.97
N MET A 105 7.12 14.67 -4.34
CA MET A 105 6.87 13.56 -3.39
C MET A 105 8.18 12.94 -2.89
N GLU A 106 9.17 12.79 -3.77
CA GLU A 106 10.51 12.30 -3.42
C GLU A 106 11.25 13.27 -2.49
N GLU A 107 11.11 14.58 -2.71
CA GLU A 107 11.64 15.61 -1.78
C GLU A 107 10.97 15.52 -0.40
N ASP A 108 9.64 15.42 -0.34
CA ASP A 108 8.91 15.24 0.93
C ASP A 108 9.40 13.98 1.66
N MET A 109 9.55 12.88 0.93
CA MET A 109 10.04 11.61 1.47
C MET A 109 11.46 11.75 2.03
N ALA A 110 12.35 12.44 1.33
CA ALA A 110 13.72 12.68 1.78
C ALA A 110 13.75 13.46 3.10
N LEU A 111 12.94 14.52 3.23
CA LEU A 111 12.82 15.31 4.47
C LEU A 111 12.26 14.49 5.63
N ILE A 112 11.25 13.66 5.36
CA ILE A 112 10.64 12.78 6.37
C ILE A 112 11.65 11.77 6.90
N LEU A 113 12.46 11.17 6.03
CA LEU A 113 13.51 10.24 6.41
C LEU A 113 14.66 10.95 7.15
N GLU A 114 15.06 12.14 6.69
CA GLU A 114 16.12 12.94 7.35
C GLU A 114 15.78 13.26 8.81
N MET A 115 14.51 13.54 9.11
CA MET A 115 14.09 13.79 10.49
C MET A 115 13.96 12.51 11.34
N GLY A 116 14.20 11.33 10.78
CA GLY A 116 14.16 10.03 11.48
C GLY A 116 12.76 9.46 11.69
N ALA A 117 11.78 9.89 10.91
CA ALA A 117 10.44 9.30 10.94
C ALA A 117 10.42 7.92 10.26
N ASN A 118 9.65 6.98 10.84
CA ASN A 118 9.42 5.64 10.29
C ASN A 118 7.94 5.37 10.01
N THR A 119 7.07 6.36 10.23
CA THR A 119 5.63 6.26 9.95
C THR A 119 5.07 7.59 9.47
N ILE A 120 4.05 7.51 8.64
CA ILE A 120 3.35 8.69 8.11
C ILE A 120 1.84 8.46 8.20
N ARG A 121 1.13 9.44 8.72
CA ARG A 121 -0.31 9.56 8.52
C ARG A 121 -0.57 10.34 7.24
N LEU A 122 -1.19 9.70 6.26
CA LEU A 122 -1.58 10.34 5.00
C LEU A 122 -2.92 11.05 5.20
N ALA A 123 -2.84 12.27 5.71
CA ALA A 123 -3.98 13.08 6.11
C ALA A 123 -4.60 13.79 4.88
N HIS A 124 -5.86 13.86 4.74
CA HIS A 124 -7.00 13.18 5.37
C HIS A 124 -7.81 12.53 4.24
N TYR A 125 -7.11 12.00 3.24
CA TYR A 125 -7.66 11.46 1.99
C TYR A 125 -6.64 10.54 1.33
N GLN A 126 -7.09 9.78 0.33
CA GLN A 126 -6.19 8.95 -0.46
C GLN A 126 -5.14 9.81 -1.19
N HIS A 127 -3.88 9.49 -1.00
CA HIS A 127 -2.76 10.11 -1.70
C HIS A 127 -2.50 9.41 -3.04
N ALA A 128 -1.59 9.97 -3.84
CA ALA A 128 -1.20 9.41 -5.13
C ALA A 128 -0.55 8.02 -4.95
N GLN A 129 -0.83 7.08 -5.86
CA GLN A 129 -0.25 5.73 -5.83
C GLN A 129 1.27 5.74 -5.77
N ALA A 130 1.92 6.65 -6.50
CA ALA A 130 3.36 6.81 -6.47
C ALA A 130 3.92 7.11 -5.06
N PHE A 131 3.13 7.71 -4.17
CA PHE A 131 3.57 7.95 -2.80
C PHE A 131 3.46 6.69 -1.92
N TYR A 132 2.45 5.85 -2.13
CA TYR A 132 2.39 4.53 -1.48
C TYR A 132 3.56 3.64 -1.94
N ASP A 133 3.88 3.65 -3.25
CA ASP A 133 5.04 2.95 -3.78
C ASP A 133 6.35 3.40 -3.12
N LEU A 134 6.53 4.71 -2.94
CA LEU A 134 7.68 5.26 -2.21
C LEU A 134 7.72 4.79 -0.75
N CYS A 135 6.56 4.74 -0.08
CA CYS A 135 6.49 4.27 1.30
C CYS A 135 6.86 2.78 1.41
N ASP A 136 6.42 1.95 0.47
CA ASP A 136 6.82 0.55 0.39
C ASP A 136 8.33 0.40 0.21
N GLU A 137 8.90 1.14 -0.75
CA GLU A 137 10.33 1.10 -1.10
C GLU A 137 11.23 1.63 0.01
N LYS A 138 10.75 2.60 0.76
CA LYS A 138 11.51 3.24 1.86
C LYS A 138 11.23 2.63 3.23
N GLY A 139 10.27 1.72 3.34
CA GLY A 139 9.98 1.03 4.58
C GLY A 139 9.20 1.84 5.62
N LEU A 140 8.40 2.84 5.22
CA LEU A 140 7.61 3.62 6.15
C LEU A 140 6.25 2.98 6.40
N VAL A 141 5.86 2.86 7.67
CA VAL A 141 4.53 2.39 8.06
C VAL A 141 3.51 3.50 7.85
N ILE A 142 2.37 3.16 7.26
CA ILE A 142 1.37 4.13 6.83
C ILE A 142 0.03 3.96 7.53
N TRP A 143 -0.58 5.09 7.88
CA TRP A 143 -1.98 5.25 8.17
C TRP A 143 -2.65 5.93 6.98
N ALA A 144 -3.47 5.20 6.23
CA ALA A 144 -4.21 5.69 5.05
C ALA A 144 -5.66 6.02 5.43
N GLU A 145 -6.21 7.12 4.90
CA GLU A 145 -7.53 7.62 5.27
C GLU A 145 -8.42 7.87 4.05
N ILE A 146 -9.73 7.75 4.27
CA ILE A 146 -10.74 8.29 3.36
C ILE A 146 -11.06 9.75 3.70
N PRO A 147 -11.57 10.55 2.73
CA PRO A 147 -11.85 11.97 2.94
C PRO A 147 -13.17 12.21 3.69
N TYR A 148 -13.35 11.56 4.84
CA TYR A 148 -14.48 11.78 5.73
C TYR A 148 -14.02 12.61 6.94
N ILE A 149 -14.07 13.94 6.78
CA ILE A 149 -13.44 14.89 7.72
C ILE A 149 -14.39 16.03 8.09
N THR A 150 -14.17 16.62 9.27
CA THR A 150 -14.72 17.88 9.77
C THR A 150 -16.23 17.88 10.01
N MET A 151 -17.02 17.15 9.23
CA MET A 151 -18.48 17.19 9.34
C MET A 151 -19.09 15.81 9.13
N HIS A 152 -19.97 15.41 10.06
CA HIS A 152 -20.79 14.23 9.85
C HIS A 152 -21.90 14.50 8.82
N MET A 153 -21.93 13.69 7.77
CA MET A 153 -22.93 13.78 6.72
C MET A 153 -24.00 12.69 6.89
N HIS A 154 -25.18 13.04 7.33
CA HIS A 154 -26.29 12.08 7.55
C HIS A 154 -26.58 11.17 6.35
N ASN A 155 -26.47 11.72 5.12
CA ASN A 155 -26.70 10.99 3.88
C ASN A 155 -25.41 10.40 3.27
N GLY A 156 -24.25 10.58 3.93
CA GLY A 156 -22.95 10.19 3.41
C GLY A 156 -22.57 8.72 3.66
N ARG A 157 -23.30 7.99 4.50
CA ARG A 157 -22.90 6.65 4.97
C ARG A 157 -22.55 5.67 3.84
N ALA A 158 -23.42 5.55 2.84
CA ALA A 158 -23.21 4.62 1.74
C ALA A 158 -21.92 4.97 0.96
N ASN A 159 -21.75 6.26 0.62
CA ASN A 159 -20.56 6.75 -0.06
C ASN A 159 -19.28 6.54 0.79
N THR A 160 -19.33 6.78 2.09
CA THR A 160 -18.20 6.56 3.00
C THR A 160 -17.76 5.09 3.02
N LEU A 161 -18.72 4.16 3.07
CA LEU A 161 -18.42 2.72 3.02
C LEU A 161 -17.81 2.33 1.67
N THR A 162 -18.36 2.83 0.55
CA THR A 162 -17.82 2.57 -0.79
C THR A 162 -16.39 3.11 -0.92
N GLN A 163 -16.12 4.34 -0.47
CA GLN A 163 -14.77 4.92 -0.49
C GLN A 163 -13.77 4.10 0.34
N MET A 164 -14.18 3.58 1.49
CA MET A 164 -13.31 2.72 2.30
C MET A 164 -13.03 1.39 1.61
N GLU A 165 -14.04 0.77 1.02
CA GLU A 165 -13.87 -0.46 0.25
C GLU A 165 -12.92 -0.24 -0.94
N GLU A 166 -13.11 0.84 -1.69
CA GLU A 166 -12.25 1.22 -2.81
C GLU A 166 -10.81 1.48 -2.36
N LEU A 167 -10.61 2.22 -1.27
CA LEU A 167 -9.29 2.48 -0.70
C LEU A 167 -8.57 1.17 -0.34
N ILE A 168 -9.26 0.25 0.31
CA ILE A 168 -8.69 -1.05 0.70
C ILE A 168 -8.39 -1.89 -0.54
N VAL A 169 -9.35 -2.06 -1.45
CA VAL A 169 -9.19 -2.91 -2.64
C VAL A 169 -8.07 -2.42 -3.55
N GLN A 170 -7.91 -1.10 -3.69
CA GLN A 170 -6.85 -0.53 -4.51
C GLN A 170 -5.46 -0.66 -3.88
N ASN A 171 -5.37 -0.73 -2.55
CA ASN A 171 -4.10 -0.55 -1.84
C ASN A 171 -3.70 -1.74 -0.94
N TYR A 172 -4.47 -2.82 -0.85
CA TYR A 172 -4.17 -3.91 0.09
C TYR A 172 -2.87 -4.66 -0.20
N ASN A 173 -2.27 -4.50 -1.38
CA ASN A 173 -0.98 -5.08 -1.73
C ASN A 173 0.22 -4.25 -1.20
N HIS A 174 -0.01 -3.01 -0.78
CA HIS A 174 1.05 -2.18 -0.20
C HIS A 174 1.40 -2.66 1.22
N PRO A 175 2.58 -3.23 1.46
CA PRO A 175 2.97 -3.70 2.79
C PRO A 175 3.11 -2.56 3.80
N CYS A 176 3.36 -1.35 3.36
CA CYS A 176 3.50 -0.19 4.22
C CYS A 176 2.22 0.15 5.00
N ILE A 177 1.02 -0.15 4.48
CA ILE A 177 -0.24 0.24 5.11
C ILE A 177 -0.55 -0.68 6.29
N ALA A 178 -0.55 -0.13 7.50
CA ALA A 178 -0.89 -0.83 8.72
C ALA A 178 -2.26 -0.41 9.30
N VAL A 179 -2.75 0.77 8.96
CA VAL A 179 -3.99 1.34 9.51
C VAL A 179 -4.84 1.96 8.40
N TRP A 180 -6.13 1.66 8.45
CA TRP A 180 -7.16 2.26 7.60
C TRP A 180 -7.99 3.22 8.44
N GLY A 181 -7.86 4.52 8.17
CA GLY A 181 -8.56 5.60 8.87
C GLY A 181 -9.96 5.83 8.33
N LEU A 182 -10.96 5.76 9.21
CA LEU A 182 -12.37 5.87 8.83
C LEU A 182 -12.85 7.32 8.78
N SER A 183 -12.26 8.19 9.59
CA SER A 183 -12.72 9.57 9.73
C SER A 183 -11.70 10.43 10.46
N ASN A 184 -11.87 11.76 10.32
CA ASN A 184 -11.15 12.75 11.09
C ASN A 184 -12.10 13.85 11.58
N GLU A 185 -12.14 14.06 12.90
CA GLU A 185 -12.87 15.18 13.53
C GLU A 185 -14.37 15.29 13.15
N ILE A 186 -15.11 14.18 13.19
CA ILE A 186 -16.55 14.13 12.89
C ILE A 186 -17.39 13.92 14.14
#